data_16352fbd27e25c508611b2ec70939654
#
_entry.id   16352fbd27e25c508611b2ec70939654
#
_cell.length_a   1.000
_cell.length_b   1.000
_cell.length_c   1.000
_cell.angle_alpha   90.00
_cell.angle_beta   90.00
_cell.angle_gamma   90.00
#
_symmetry.space_group_name_H-M   'P 1'
#
loop_
_entity.id
_entity.type
_entity.pdbx_description
1 polymer ?
#
loop_
_entity_poly.entity_id
_entity_poly.type
_entity_poly.pdbx_seq_one_letter_code
_entity_poly.pdbx_strand_id
1 'polypeptide(L)'
;MTKLIWITPEAEQVIGYCARVSNPANQDNPDVARLLAYCIKHGHWSIFEMASMCIEIKTTRAIAPQILRHRSFSFQEFSQRYAEVHDFPILGQMRLAGTTNRQSSQPMPERDDLDAEMQGVILDAELSVSRGYWTYNKLIKAGIAAETARMVLPLCCPTTMYMSGTVRSWIHYVQLRTQEDTQLEHREIAESIKALMVEHLPITMGVLG
;
A
#
# COMPACT_ATOMS: atom_id res chain seq x y z
N MET A 1 -6.41 4.55 -0.98
CA MET A 1 -7.11 4.67 0.33
C MET A 1 -6.92 3.40 1.11
N THR A 2 -6.61 3.50 2.40
CA THR A 2 -6.36 2.33 3.27
C THR A 2 -7.37 2.27 4.41
N LYS A 3 -7.61 1.06 4.95
CA LYS A 3 -8.52 0.82 6.07
C LYS A 3 -7.99 -0.31 6.92
N LEU A 4 -7.90 -0.10 8.24
CA LEU A 4 -7.61 -1.20 9.17
C LEU A 4 -8.77 -2.20 9.18
N ILE A 5 -8.47 -3.48 8.99
CA ILE A 5 -9.44 -4.58 9.09
C ILE A 5 -9.39 -5.19 10.49
N TRP A 6 -8.20 -5.49 10.96
CA TRP A 6 -7.96 -5.94 12.33
C TRP A 6 -6.52 -5.69 12.75
N ILE A 7 -6.30 -5.61 14.05
CA ILE A 7 -5.00 -5.61 14.71
C ILE A 7 -5.10 -6.51 15.94
N THR A 8 -4.00 -7.12 16.36
CA THR A 8 -3.92 -7.86 17.64
C THR A 8 -4.42 -6.95 18.76
N PRO A 9 -5.44 -7.38 19.57
CA PRO A 9 -5.91 -6.59 20.70
C PRO A 9 -4.76 -6.26 21.65
N GLU A 10 -4.69 -5.01 22.10
CA GLU A 10 -3.62 -4.52 22.99
C GLU A 10 -2.21 -4.88 22.50
N ALA A 11 -1.97 -4.69 21.20
CA ALA A 11 -0.78 -5.18 20.49
C ALA A 11 0.54 -4.82 21.20
N GLU A 12 0.69 -3.59 21.68
CA GLU A 12 1.92 -3.14 22.35
C GLU A 12 2.11 -3.80 23.71
N GLN A 13 1.04 -4.05 24.45
CA GLN A 13 1.07 -4.81 25.71
C GLN A 13 1.44 -6.27 25.46
N VAL A 14 0.85 -6.89 24.44
CA VAL A 14 1.19 -8.27 24.03
C VAL A 14 2.68 -8.38 23.66
N ILE A 15 3.20 -7.42 22.88
CA ILE A 15 4.62 -7.36 22.51
C ILE A 15 5.49 -7.25 23.78
N GLY A 16 5.13 -6.35 24.71
CA GLY A 16 5.86 -6.15 25.95
C GLY A 16 5.83 -7.38 26.88
N TYR A 17 4.66 -8.02 27.01
CA TYR A 17 4.48 -9.26 27.76
C TYR A 17 5.38 -10.38 27.21
N CYS A 18 5.35 -10.62 25.89
CA CYS A 18 6.18 -11.64 25.25
C CYS A 18 7.68 -11.33 25.37
N ALA A 19 8.06 -10.07 25.26
CA ALA A 19 9.46 -9.65 25.40
C ALA A 19 10.03 -9.94 26.80
N ARG A 20 9.19 -10.01 27.83
CA ARG A 20 9.57 -10.27 29.22
C ARG A 20 9.57 -11.76 29.59
N VAL A 21 9.45 -12.67 28.66
CA VAL A 21 9.43 -14.13 28.90
C VAL A 21 10.57 -14.62 29.80
N SER A 22 11.74 -13.98 29.74
CA SER A 22 12.90 -14.30 30.57
C SER A 22 12.93 -13.54 31.92
N ASN A 23 11.89 -12.76 32.24
CA ASN A 23 11.74 -12.04 33.50
C ASN A 23 10.29 -12.19 34.03
N PRO A 24 9.92 -13.41 34.50
CA PRO A 24 8.53 -13.72 34.89
C PRO A 24 7.96 -12.78 35.98
N ALA A 25 8.80 -12.33 36.92
CA ALA A 25 8.38 -11.43 37.98
C ALA A 25 7.91 -10.04 37.49
N ASN A 26 8.26 -9.66 36.28
CA ASN A 26 7.90 -8.36 35.65
C ASN A 26 7.09 -8.55 34.34
N GLN A 27 6.63 -9.78 34.08
CA GLN A 27 5.99 -10.08 32.78
C GLN A 27 4.66 -9.34 32.62
N ASP A 28 3.87 -9.25 33.69
CA ASP A 28 2.56 -8.58 33.72
C ASP A 28 2.62 -7.05 33.91
N ASN A 29 3.81 -6.45 33.89
CA ASN A 29 3.95 -5.01 34.02
C ASN A 29 3.32 -4.26 32.84
N PRO A 30 2.30 -3.40 33.04
CA PRO A 30 1.63 -2.69 31.98
C PRO A 30 2.48 -1.56 31.34
N ASP A 31 3.54 -1.09 32.03
CA ASP A 31 4.46 -0.10 31.47
C ASP A 31 5.41 -0.75 30.47
N VAL A 32 5.03 -0.73 29.21
CA VAL A 32 5.82 -1.29 28.10
C VAL A 32 6.65 -0.24 27.35
N ALA A 33 6.40 1.06 27.58
CA ALA A 33 6.98 2.14 26.77
C ALA A 33 8.52 2.13 26.78
N ARG A 34 9.12 2.03 27.96
CA ARG A 34 10.60 1.96 28.10
C ARG A 34 11.18 0.74 27.43
N LEU A 35 10.50 -0.41 27.53
CA LEU A 35 10.96 -1.67 26.94
C LEU A 35 10.92 -1.60 25.42
N LEU A 36 9.81 -1.15 24.82
CA LEU A 36 9.68 -1.02 23.37
C LEU A 36 10.71 -0.02 22.81
N ALA A 37 10.87 1.13 23.49
CA ALA A 37 11.88 2.12 23.10
C ALA A 37 13.30 1.54 23.15
N TYR A 38 13.64 0.78 24.21
CA TYR A 38 14.93 0.10 24.30
C TYR A 38 15.13 -0.89 23.15
N CYS A 39 14.13 -1.73 22.88
CA CYS A 39 14.23 -2.74 21.83
C CYS A 39 14.37 -2.13 20.45
N ILE A 40 13.64 -1.07 20.13
CA ILE A 40 13.75 -0.32 18.87
C ILE A 40 15.17 0.25 18.73
N LYS A 41 15.64 0.97 19.77
CA LYS A 41 16.97 1.59 19.77
C LYS A 41 18.11 0.59 19.57
N HIS A 42 17.98 -0.63 20.08
CA HIS A 42 19.01 -1.68 19.99
C HIS A 42 18.76 -2.70 18.88
N GLY A 43 17.75 -2.48 18.02
CA GLY A 43 17.48 -3.36 16.88
C GLY A 43 16.92 -4.73 17.28
N HIS A 44 16.30 -4.87 18.45
CA HIS A 44 15.67 -6.10 18.92
C HIS A 44 14.27 -6.26 18.30
N TRP A 45 14.23 -6.53 16.99
CA TRP A 45 13.01 -6.51 16.20
C TRP A 45 12.11 -7.73 16.37
N SER A 46 12.65 -8.87 16.88
CA SER A 46 11.88 -10.13 16.97
C SER A 46 10.63 -10.05 17.83
N ILE A 47 10.62 -9.21 18.87
CA ILE A 47 9.44 -9.04 19.74
C ILE A 47 8.24 -8.46 18.98
N PHE A 48 8.47 -7.62 17.97
CA PHE A 48 7.44 -7.02 17.14
C PHE A 48 6.78 -8.02 16.15
N GLU A 49 7.23 -9.27 16.15
CA GLU A 49 6.57 -10.37 15.46
C GLU A 49 5.43 -11.00 16.27
N MET A 50 5.30 -10.65 17.58
CA MET A 50 4.28 -11.20 18.47
C MET A 50 2.90 -10.54 18.31
N ALA A 51 2.79 -9.49 17.53
CA ALA A 51 1.53 -8.86 17.14
C ALA A 51 1.47 -8.63 15.65
N SER A 52 0.25 -8.62 15.11
CA SER A 52 0.00 -8.53 13.67
C SER A 52 -1.18 -7.61 13.38
N MET A 53 -1.27 -7.13 12.14
CA MET A 53 -2.44 -6.41 11.64
C MET A 53 -2.71 -6.70 10.17
N CYS A 54 -3.95 -6.44 9.75
CA CYS A 54 -4.41 -6.58 8.37
C CYS A 54 -5.02 -5.26 7.91
N ILE A 55 -4.62 -4.82 6.71
CA ILE A 55 -5.08 -3.58 6.11
C ILE A 55 -5.68 -3.87 4.73
N GLU A 56 -6.85 -3.28 4.46
CA GLU A 56 -7.41 -3.15 3.12
C GLU A 56 -6.71 -1.98 2.41
N ILE A 57 -6.27 -2.23 1.18
CA ILE A 57 -5.62 -1.25 0.33
C ILE A 57 -6.40 -1.19 -1.00
N LYS A 58 -6.95 -0.02 -1.32
CA LYS A 58 -7.52 0.28 -2.64
C LYS A 58 -6.49 1.03 -3.46
N THR A 59 -6.11 0.43 -4.59
CA THR A 59 -5.04 0.93 -5.47
C THR A 59 -5.33 0.56 -6.92
N THR A 60 -4.31 0.58 -7.77
CA THR A 60 -4.39 0.19 -9.18
C THR A 60 -3.56 -1.06 -9.46
N ARG A 61 -3.84 -1.70 -10.60
CA ARG A 61 -3.04 -2.83 -11.09
C ARG A 61 -1.60 -2.44 -11.44
N ALA A 62 -1.30 -1.14 -11.58
CA ALA A 62 0.07 -0.64 -11.75
C ALA A 62 0.87 -0.69 -10.44
N ILE A 63 0.22 -0.41 -9.29
CA ILE A 63 0.88 -0.30 -7.98
C ILE A 63 0.87 -1.63 -7.23
N ALA A 64 -0.22 -2.40 -7.33
CA ALA A 64 -0.37 -3.67 -6.62
C ALA A 64 0.85 -4.61 -6.76
N PRO A 65 1.47 -4.80 -7.95
CA PRO A 65 2.66 -5.64 -8.08
C PRO A 65 3.87 -5.16 -7.27
N GLN A 66 3.99 -3.86 -7.01
CA GLN A 66 5.07 -3.32 -6.17
C GLN A 66 4.85 -3.67 -4.71
N ILE A 67 3.58 -3.62 -4.24
CA ILE A 67 3.19 -4.00 -2.88
C ILE A 67 3.39 -5.50 -2.67
N LEU A 68 2.99 -6.34 -3.63
CA LEU A 68 3.12 -7.79 -3.59
C LEU A 68 4.57 -8.30 -3.49
N ARG A 69 5.57 -7.45 -3.76
CA ARG A 69 6.98 -7.80 -3.58
C ARG A 69 7.43 -7.89 -2.12
N HIS A 70 6.64 -7.39 -1.17
CA HIS A 70 6.95 -7.48 0.25
C HIS A 70 6.65 -8.90 0.79
N ARG A 71 7.62 -9.80 0.68
CA ARG A 71 7.47 -11.25 0.95
C ARG A 71 7.21 -11.60 2.42
N SER A 72 7.39 -10.66 3.35
CA SER A 72 7.08 -10.83 4.78
C SER A 72 5.59 -10.69 5.11
N PHE A 73 4.74 -10.55 4.10
CA PHE A 73 3.30 -10.39 4.23
C PHE A 73 2.54 -11.49 3.49
N SER A 74 1.31 -11.70 3.93
CA SER A 74 0.29 -12.48 3.22
C SER A 74 -0.68 -11.54 2.53
N PHE A 75 -1.13 -11.92 1.34
CA PHE A 75 -1.98 -11.09 0.50
C PHE A 75 -3.21 -11.83 0.01
N GLN A 76 -4.31 -11.09 -0.11
CA GLN A 76 -5.49 -11.50 -0.86
C GLN A 76 -5.88 -10.31 -1.75
N GLU A 77 -5.91 -10.51 -3.07
CA GLU A 77 -6.23 -9.45 -4.03
C GLU A 77 -7.48 -9.81 -4.84
N PHE A 78 -8.29 -8.80 -5.19
CA PHE A 78 -9.43 -8.93 -6.08
C PHE A 78 -9.04 -9.66 -7.37
N SER A 79 -9.72 -10.77 -7.64
CA SER A 79 -9.42 -11.61 -8.79
C SER A 79 -10.28 -11.26 -9.99
N GLN A 80 -9.69 -10.61 -10.97
CA GLN A 80 -10.30 -10.33 -12.28
C GLN A 80 -10.52 -11.60 -13.14
N ARG A 81 -10.13 -12.78 -12.64
CA ARG A 81 -10.46 -14.06 -13.29
C ARG A 81 -11.87 -14.52 -12.94
N TYR A 82 -12.33 -14.21 -11.73
CA TYR A 82 -13.61 -14.67 -11.19
C TYR A 82 -14.68 -13.61 -11.20
N ALA A 83 -14.29 -12.34 -10.99
CA ALA A 83 -15.22 -11.24 -10.88
C ALA A 83 -15.00 -10.21 -11.99
N GLU A 84 -16.09 -9.64 -12.46
CA GLU A 84 -16.08 -8.58 -13.44
C GLU A 84 -15.62 -7.27 -12.82
N VAL A 85 -14.94 -6.46 -13.63
CA VAL A 85 -14.50 -5.12 -13.26
C VAL A 85 -15.61 -4.14 -13.61
N HIS A 86 -16.19 -3.50 -12.59
CA HIS A 86 -17.26 -2.52 -12.76
C HIS A 86 -16.77 -1.08 -12.60
N ASP A 87 -15.69 -0.87 -11.85
CA ASP A 87 -15.14 0.47 -11.63
C ASP A 87 -14.40 0.96 -12.89
N PHE A 88 -14.76 2.18 -13.32
CA PHE A 88 -14.10 2.81 -14.46
C PHE A 88 -12.64 3.13 -14.11
N PRO A 89 -11.66 2.70 -14.91
CA PRO A 89 -10.27 3.04 -14.67
C PRO A 89 -10.02 4.52 -14.93
N ILE A 90 -9.37 5.18 -13.97
CA ILE A 90 -9.00 6.59 -14.06
C ILE A 90 -7.48 6.67 -14.17
N LEU A 91 -7.02 7.39 -15.18
CA LEU A 91 -5.61 7.72 -15.29
C LEU A 91 -5.26 8.67 -14.14
N GLY A 92 -4.33 8.27 -13.27
CA GLY A 92 -3.90 9.10 -12.14
C GLY A 92 -3.20 10.39 -12.62
N GLN A 93 -2.76 11.20 -11.66
CA GLN A 93 -2.01 12.41 -11.95
C GLN A 93 -0.75 12.08 -12.75
N MET A 94 -0.66 12.62 -13.96
CA MET A 94 0.54 12.50 -14.79
C MET A 94 1.66 13.37 -14.24
N ARG A 95 2.88 12.89 -14.42
CA ARG A 95 4.10 13.57 -13.98
C ARG A 95 5.15 13.51 -15.08
N LEU A 96 6.01 14.50 -15.14
CA LEU A 96 7.14 14.51 -16.05
C LEU A 96 8.24 13.58 -15.56
N ALA A 97 9.05 13.06 -16.47
CA ALA A 97 10.22 12.26 -16.11
C ALA A 97 11.23 13.09 -15.32
N GLY A 98 11.82 12.50 -14.29
CA GLY A 98 12.93 13.12 -13.56
C GLY A 98 14.20 13.17 -14.43
N THR A 99 15.01 14.21 -14.24
CA THR A 99 16.22 14.44 -15.04
C THR A 99 17.45 13.72 -14.47
N THR A 100 17.48 13.45 -13.16
CA THR A 100 18.65 12.91 -12.46
C THR A 100 18.51 11.46 -12.04
N ASN A 101 17.30 10.98 -11.84
CA ASN A 101 17.01 9.61 -11.45
C ASN A 101 15.89 9.04 -12.35
N ARG A 102 16.14 7.90 -12.96
CA ARG A 102 15.16 7.21 -13.83
C ARG A 102 13.85 6.82 -13.14
N GLN A 103 13.86 6.73 -11.82
CA GLN A 103 12.69 6.38 -11.00
C GLN A 103 11.97 7.61 -10.46
N SER A 104 12.58 8.80 -10.56
CA SER A 104 11.96 10.04 -10.10
C SER A 104 11.02 10.62 -11.14
N SER A 105 10.02 11.33 -10.67
CA SER A 105 9.09 12.10 -11.49
C SER A 105 8.95 13.51 -10.92
N GLN A 106 8.61 14.46 -11.77
CA GLN A 106 8.39 15.85 -11.40
C GLN A 106 6.92 16.22 -11.61
N PRO A 107 6.36 17.13 -10.82
CA PRO A 107 5.03 17.66 -11.08
C PRO A 107 4.90 18.15 -12.52
N MET A 108 3.76 17.88 -13.12
CA MET A 108 3.39 18.48 -14.40
C MET A 108 2.70 19.82 -14.14
N PRO A 109 2.87 20.82 -15.00
CA PRO A 109 2.04 22.03 -14.97
C PRO A 109 0.56 21.70 -15.02
N GLU A 110 -0.29 22.64 -14.61
CA GLU A 110 -1.74 22.49 -14.76
C GLU A 110 -2.11 22.33 -16.24
N ARG A 111 -3.19 21.61 -16.51
CA ARG A 111 -3.58 21.24 -17.87
C ARG A 111 -3.71 22.45 -18.81
N ASP A 112 -4.22 23.57 -18.30
CA ASP A 112 -4.43 24.78 -19.07
C ASP A 112 -3.13 25.52 -19.40
N ASP A 113 -2.04 25.24 -18.66
CA ASP A 113 -0.70 25.81 -18.88
C ASP A 113 0.16 24.98 -19.85
N LEU A 114 -0.35 23.81 -20.29
CA LEU A 114 0.35 22.94 -21.23
C LEU A 114 0.13 23.43 -22.66
N ASP A 115 1.13 23.19 -23.52
CA ASP A 115 0.96 23.40 -24.95
C ASP A 115 -0.06 22.42 -25.58
N ALA A 116 -0.51 22.74 -26.78
CA ALA A 116 -1.53 21.96 -27.48
C ALA A 116 -1.06 20.53 -27.82
N GLU A 117 0.22 20.30 -28.02
CA GLU A 117 0.79 18.98 -28.29
C GLU A 117 0.69 18.10 -27.04
N MET A 118 1.13 18.60 -25.89
CA MET A 118 1.06 17.85 -24.63
C MET A 118 -0.38 17.59 -24.19
N GLN A 119 -1.29 18.56 -24.36
CA GLN A 119 -2.73 18.36 -24.10
C GLN A 119 -3.29 17.26 -24.99
N GLY A 120 -2.90 17.20 -26.27
CA GLY A 120 -3.27 16.13 -27.19
C GLY A 120 -2.78 14.75 -26.74
N VAL A 121 -1.52 14.64 -26.31
CA VAL A 121 -0.94 13.38 -25.80
C VAL A 121 -1.70 12.88 -24.55
N ILE A 122 -2.06 13.78 -23.63
CA ILE A 122 -2.84 13.43 -22.43
C ILE A 122 -4.24 12.93 -22.83
N LEU A 123 -4.90 13.63 -23.75
CA LEU A 123 -6.20 13.22 -24.24
C LEU A 123 -6.17 11.84 -24.92
N ASP A 124 -5.16 11.56 -25.71
CA ASP A 124 -4.98 10.25 -26.34
C ASP A 124 -4.78 9.13 -25.30
N ALA A 125 -4.07 9.42 -24.23
CA ALA A 125 -3.91 8.48 -23.12
C ALA A 125 -5.25 8.20 -22.40
N GLU A 126 -6.05 9.25 -22.10
CA GLU A 126 -7.38 9.14 -21.51
C GLU A 126 -8.36 8.35 -22.41
N LEU A 127 -8.32 8.60 -23.72
CA LEU A 127 -9.12 7.87 -24.69
C LEU A 127 -8.70 6.41 -24.79
N SER A 128 -7.41 6.10 -24.70
CA SER A 128 -6.89 4.74 -24.71
C SER A 128 -7.38 3.95 -23.48
N VAL A 129 -7.36 4.55 -22.29
CA VAL A 129 -7.90 3.97 -21.06
C VAL A 129 -9.40 3.69 -21.21
N SER A 130 -10.16 4.66 -21.69
CA SER A 130 -11.61 4.53 -21.92
C SER A 130 -11.91 3.42 -22.93
N ARG A 131 -11.16 3.37 -24.05
CA ARG A 131 -11.31 2.33 -25.08
C ARG A 131 -11.04 0.94 -24.53
N GLY A 132 -9.99 0.77 -23.72
CA GLY A 132 -9.67 -0.51 -23.06
C GLY A 132 -10.83 -1.00 -22.20
N TYR A 133 -11.37 -0.16 -21.35
CA TYR A 133 -12.52 -0.48 -20.49
C TYR A 133 -13.80 -0.81 -21.26
N TRP A 134 -14.14 0.01 -22.28
CA TRP A 134 -15.32 -0.26 -23.12
C TRP A 134 -15.18 -1.54 -23.95
N THR A 135 -13.96 -1.84 -24.40
CA THR A 135 -13.67 -3.10 -25.11
C THR A 135 -13.84 -4.29 -24.17
N TYR A 136 -13.34 -4.20 -22.94
CA TYR A 136 -13.56 -5.21 -21.90
C TYR A 136 -15.06 -5.50 -21.70
N ASN A 137 -15.86 -4.45 -21.49
CA ASN A 137 -17.30 -4.62 -21.29
C ASN A 137 -18.01 -5.26 -22.51
N LYS A 138 -17.56 -4.93 -23.74
CA LYS A 138 -18.07 -5.58 -24.94
C LYS A 138 -17.71 -7.05 -25.01
N LEU A 139 -16.50 -7.44 -24.62
CA LEU A 139 -16.06 -8.83 -24.56
C LEU A 139 -16.90 -9.62 -23.55
N ILE A 140 -17.10 -9.08 -22.33
CA ILE A 140 -17.95 -9.69 -21.31
C ILE A 140 -19.38 -9.90 -21.83
N LYS A 141 -19.99 -8.85 -22.43
CA LYS A 141 -21.34 -8.94 -23.01
C LYS A 141 -21.44 -9.94 -24.17
N ALA A 142 -20.36 -10.17 -24.90
CA ALA A 142 -20.28 -11.17 -25.95
C ALA A 142 -20.03 -12.60 -25.43
N GLY A 143 -19.96 -12.80 -24.09
CA GLY A 143 -19.76 -14.11 -23.48
C GLY A 143 -18.30 -14.55 -23.41
N ILE A 144 -17.35 -13.66 -23.64
CA ILE A 144 -15.91 -13.97 -23.46
C ILE A 144 -15.59 -14.06 -21.96
N ALA A 145 -14.89 -15.13 -21.58
CA ALA A 145 -14.51 -15.36 -20.19
C ALA A 145 -13.71 -14.19 -19.61
N ALA A 146 -14.02 -13.78 -18.36
CA ALA A 146 -13.36 -12.66 -17.66
C ALA A 146 -11.83 -12.83 -17.62
N GLU A 147 -11.32 -14.06 -17.48
CA GLU A 147 -9.89 -14.36 -17.44
C GLU A 147 -9.13 -13.98 -18.72
N THR A 148 -9.81 -13.92 -19.86
CA THR A 148 -9.23 -13.47 -21.13
C THR A 148 -9.64 -12.05 -21.46
N ALA A 149 -10.90 -11.66 -21.22
CA ALA A 149 -11.39 -10.30 -21.44
C ALA A 149 -10.56 -9.25 -20.70
N ARG A 150 -10.12 -9.55 -19.46
CA ARG A 150 -9.30 -8.63 -18.64
C ARG A 150 -7.97 -8.21 -19.27
N MET A 151 -7.48 -8.92 -20.30
CA MET A 151 -6.20 -8.60 -20.94
C MET A 151 -6.20 -7.25 -21.67
N VAL A 152 -7.38 -6.70 -21.97
CA VAL A 152 -7.51 -5.37 -22.57
C VAL A 152 -7.68 -4.24 -21.55
N LEU A 153 -7.76 -4.57 -20.25
CA LEU A 153 -7.85 -3.55 -19.20
C LEU A 153 -6.53 -2.80 -19.02
N PRO A 154 -6.57 -1.48 -18.83
CA PRO A 154 -5.36 -0.69 -18.61
C PRO A 154 -4.78 -0.94 -17.21
N LEU A 155 -3.48 -0.65 -17.02
CA LEU A 155 -2.81 -0.80 -15.73
C LEU A 155 -3.37 0.12 -14.63
N CYS A 156 -4.00 1.23 -14.98
CA CYS A 156 -4.70 2.11 -14.03
C CYS A 156 -6.03 1.54 -13.54
N CYS A 157 -6.42 0.34 -14.01
CA CYS A 157 -7.62 -0.35 -13.52
C CYS A 157 -7.55 -0.54 -11.99
N PRO A 158 -8.63 -0.15 -11.26
CA PRO A 158 -8.65 -0.28 -9.81
C PRO A 158 -8.57 -1.73 -9.34
N THR A 159 -7.99 -1.91 -8.17
CA THR A 159 -7.96 -3.20 -7.46
C THR A 159 -8.04 -2.97 -5.96
N THR A 160 -8.58 -3.95 -5.24
CA THR A 160 -8.59 -3.98 -3.78
C THR A 160 -7.77 -5.16 -3.31
N MET A 161 -6.90 -4.96 -2.34
CA MET A 161 -6.13 -6.03 -1.73
C MET A 161 -6.14 -5.93 -0.21
N TYR A 162 -6.03 -7.07 0.43
CA TYR A 162 -5.79 -7.22 1.86
C TYR A 162 -4.33 -7.61 2.05
N MET A 163 -3.65 -6.91 2.92
CA MET A 163 -2.25 -7.15 3.26
C MET A 163 -2.15 -7.40 4.76
N SER A 164 -1.65 -8.57 5.15
CA SER A 164 -1.54 -8.99 6.54
C SER A 164 -0.11 -9.36 6.89
N GLY A 165 0.36 -8.88 8.03
CA GLY A 165 1.71 -9.17 8.52
C GLY A 165 1.93 -8.75 9.95
N THR A 166 3.12 -9.09 10.49
CA THR A 166 3.53 -8.71 11.83
C THR A 166 3.80 -7.22 11.93
N VAL A 167 3.72 -6.66 13.15
CA VAL A 167 4.08 -5.25 13.41
C VAL A 167 5.51 -4.95 12.94
N ARG A 168 6.46 -5.90 13.11
CA ARG A 168 7.81 -5.78 12.57
C ARG A 168 7.82 -5.52 11.05
N SER A 169 7.07 -6.33 10.30
CA SER A 169 6.99 -6.20 8.85
C SER A 169 6.41 -4.85 8.45
N TRP A 170 5.37 -4.38 9.14
CA TRP A 170 4.74 -3.09 8.89
C TRP A 170 5.67 -1.90 9.19
N ILE A 171 6.44 -1.95 10.29
CA ILE A 171 7.47 -0.95 10.58
C ILE A 171 8.45 -0.85 9.40
N HIS A 172 8.99 -1.98 8.97
CA HIS A 172 9.92 -2.01 7.83
C HIS A 172 9.27 -1.49 6.53
N TYR A 173 8.03 -1.88 6.27
CA TYR A 173 7.29 -1.42 5.09
C TYR A 173 7.15 0.11 5.05
N VAL A 174 6.65 0.72 6.13
CA VAL A 174 6.44 2.17 6.16
C VAL A 174 7.78 2.92 6.11
N GLN A 175 8.81 2.46 6.81
CA GLN A 175 10.15 3.06 6.75
C GLN A 175 10.72 3.06 5.33
N LEU A 176 10.49 1.98 4.57
CA LEU A 176 11.00 1.84 3.21
C LEU A 176 10.17 2.63 2.20
N ARG A 177 8.83 2.63 2.34
CA ARG A 177 7.92 3.12 1.30
C ARG A 177 7.44 4.56 1.47
N THR A 178 7.75 5.21 2.59
CA THR A 178 7.56 6.65 2.78
C THR A 178 8.75 7.47 2.28
N GLN A 179 9.80 6.84 1.74
CA GLN A 179 10.96 7.55 1.18
C GLN A 179 10.62 8.25 -0.14
N GLU A 180 11.33 9.34 -0.44
CA GLU A 180 11.08 10.19 -1.61
C GLU A 180 11.29 9.50 -2.96
N ASP A 181 12.13 8.47 -3.00
CA ASP A 181 12.39 7.64 -4.19
C ASP A 181 11.31 6.60 -4.48
N THR A 182 10.34 6.44 -3.57
CA THR A 182 9.15 5.61 -3.79
C THR A 182 8.20 6.31 -4.75
N GLN A 183 7.63 5.57 -5.71
CA GLN A 183 6.60 6.09 -6.60
C GLN A 183 5.46 6.73 -5.79
N LEU A 184 5.01 7.93 -6.18
CA LEU A 184 4.10 8.77 -5.41
C LEU A 184 2.87 8.00 -4.90
N GLU A 185 2.16 7.27 -5.76
CA GLU A 185 0.94 6.55 -5.40
C GLU A 185 1.21 5.44 -4.36
N HIS A 186 2.38 4.81 -4.43
CA HIS A 186 2.78 3.81 -3.42
C HIS A 186 3.19 4.49 -2.11
N ARG A 187 3.85 5.65 -2.17
CA ARG A 187 4.22 6.44 -1.00
C ARG A 187 2.99 6.96 -0.25
N GLU A 188 1.99 7.47 -0.97
CA GLU A 188 0.71 7.90 -0.36
C GLU A 188 0.00 6.77 0.38
N ILE A 189 0.02 5.55 -0.17
CA ILE A 189 -0.47 4.36 0.52
C ILE A 189 0.34 4.10 1.79
N ALA A 190 1.66 4.15 1.73
CA ALA A 190 2.52 3.91 2.88
C ALA A 190 2.35 4.98 3.97
N GLU A 191 2.19 6.24 3.61
CA GLU A 191 1.88 7.33 4.55
C GLU A 191 0.51 7.15 5.21
N SER A 192 -0.50 6.75 4.44
CA SER A 192 -1.82 6.43 4.99
C SER A 192 -1.78 5.24 5.96
N ILE A 193 -0.94 4.23 5.71
CA ILE A 193 -0.71 3.10 6.62
C ILE A 193 0.07 3.57 7.85
N LYS A 194 1.09 4.42 7.69
CA LYS A 194 1.82 5.02 8.82
C LYS A 194 0.88 5.75 9.76
N ALA A 195 -0.09 6.50 9.25
CA ALA A 195 -1.09 7.19 10.05
C ALA A 195 -1.95 6.20 10.88
N LEU A 196 -2.41 5.08 10.28
CA LEU A 196 -3.10 4.02 11.02
C LEU A 196 -2.22 3.40 12.11
N MET A 197 -0.92 3.21 11.83
CA MET A 197 0.01 2.70 12.84
C MET A 197 0.22 3.69 13.99
N VAL A 198 0.28 4.99 13.72
CA VAL A 198 0.36 6.03 14.77
C VAL A 198 -0.87 5.98 15.68
N GLU A 199 -2.06 5.78 15.12
CA GLU A 199 -3.30 5.68 15.86
C GLU A 199 -3.36 4.43 16.78
N HIS A 200 -2.92 3.28 16.25
CA HIS A 200 -3.12 1.98 16.91
C HIS A 200 -1.88 1.43 17.65
N LEU A 201 -0.70 1.98 17.38
CA LEU A 201 0.59 1.61 17.97
C LEU A 201 1.36 2.87 18.41
N PRO A 202 0.76 3.73 19.26
CA PRO A 202 1.30 5.07 19.55
C PRO A 202 2.65 5.03 20.24
N ILE A 203 2.93 4.04 21.08
CA ILE A 203 4.22 3.92 21.77
C ILE A 203 5.32 3.57 20.75
N THR A 204 5.08 2.55 19.94
CA THR A 204 6.03 2.07 18.92
C THR A 204 6.33 3.16 17.90
N MET A 205 5.30 3.80 17.38
CA MET A 205 5.45 4.84 16.35
C MET A 205 6.02 6.13 16.92
N GLY A 206 5.72 6.48 18.18
CA GLY A 206 6.31 7.65 18.85
C GLY A 206 7.83 7.55 19.04
N VAL A 207 8.40 6.34 19.05
CA VAL A 207 9.85 6.12 19.13
C VAL A 207 10.52 6.17 17.75
N LEU A 208 9.78 5.79 16.71
CA LEU A 208 10.31 5.71 15.33
C LEU A 208 10.32 7.06 14.60
N GLY A 209 9.51 8.02 15.06
CA GLY A 209 9.44 9.38 14.50
C GLY A 209 8.40 9.52 13.40
#